data_b2e1136525d304ebd1eca9fffaa4303c
#
_entry.id   b2e1136525d304ebd1eca9fffaa4303c
#
_cell.length_a   1.000
_cell.length_b   1.000
_cell.length_c   1.000
_cell.angle_alpha   90.00
_cell.angle_beta   90.00
_cell.angle_gamma   90.00
#
_symmetry.space_group_name_H-M   'P 1'
#
loop_
_entity.id
_entity.type
_entity.pdbx_description
1 polymer ?
#
loop_
_entity_poly.entity_id
_entity_poly.type
_entity_poly.pdbx_seq_one_letter_code
_entity_poly.pdbx_strand_id
1 'polypeptide(L)'
;GEPGLKVRFADGVRDLRMKVTDVLVDADRGRDRLVLTLKDEHYDLTVRLFYRVFPELDLIERHAEAVNGGSDDIVLEQFLSAAWPLPACAKYRFTHVAGRWAGEYQLRETFLSEGKKVLESRGGFTGPHTNPWFAVDDGRADESSGGVWFGALGWSGNWKIVAELSSFGHARVSGGINDFDSEWRL
;
A
#
# COMPACT_ATOMS: atom_id res chain seq x y z
N GLY A 1 -7.13 -1.66 -11.52
CA GLY A 1 -6.41 -1.02 -10.41
C GLY A 1 -4.98 -1.55 -10.26
N GLU A 2 -4.15 -0.88 -9.49
CA GLU A 2 -2.80 -1.38 -9.17
C GLU A 2 -2.89 -2.68 -8.37
N PRO A 3 -2.36 -3.83 -8.86
CA PRO A 3 -2.38 -5.07 -8.11
C PRO A 3 -1.46 -4.98 -6.88
N GLY A 4 -1.89 -5.57 -5.75
CA GLY A 4 -1.07 -5.61 -4.53
C GLY A 4 0.12 -6.55 -4.65
N LEU A 5 -0.02 -7.63 -5.40
CA LEU A 5 1.00 -8.66 -5.60
C LEU A 5 1.14 -8.97 -7.09
N LYS A 6 2.37 -9.03 -7.56
CA LYS A 6 2.76 -9.57 -8.86
C LYS A 6 3.92 -10.52 -8.65
N VAL A 7 3.82 -11.69 -9.21
CA VAL A 7 4.86 -12.72 -9.14
C VAL A 7 5.15 -13.30 -10.51
N ARG A 8 6.27 -13.98 -10.61
CA ARG A 8 6.60 -14.90 -11.71
C ARG A 8 7.11 -16.20 -11.09
N PHE A 9 6.40 -17.27 -11.38
CA PHE A 9 6.77 -18.62 -10.96
C PHE A 9 7.92 -19.18 -11.82
N ALA A 10 8.56 -20.25 -11.38
CA ALA A 10 9.72 -20.84 -12.05
C ALA A 10 9.43 -21.30 -13.49
N ASP A 11 8.19 -21.71 -13.78
CA ASP A 11 7.72 -22.09 -15.12
C ASP A 11 7.34 -20.87 -16.01
N GLY A 12 7.49 -19.63 -15.49
CA GLY A 12 7.18 -18.38 -16.18
C GLY A 12 5.75 -17.91 -16.03
N VAL A 13 4.86 -18.67 -15.39
CA VAL A 13 3.47 -18.26 -15.12
C VAL A 13 3.43 -17.07 -14.19
N ARG A 14 2.48 -16.14 -14.43
CA ARG A 14 2.23 -14.93 -13.64
C ARG A 14 0.79 -14.82 -13.13
N ASP A 15 -0.07 -15.77 -13.49
CA ASP A 15 -1.45 -15.81 -13.05
C ASP A 15 -1.52 -16.25 -11.59
N LEU A 16 -2.19 -15.44 -10.76
CA LEU A 16 -2.40 -15.70 -9.34
C LEU A 16 -3.86 -16.04 -9.09
N ARG A 17 -4.12 -17.16 -8.43
CA ARG A 17 -5.45 -17.62 -8.04
C ARG A 17 -5.55 -17.80 -6.54
N MET A 18 -5.47 -16.67 -5.83
CA MET A 18 -5.49 -16.64 -4.37
C MET A 18 -6.88 -16.92 -3.81
N LYS A 19 -6.96 -17.88 -2.88
CA LYS A 19 -8.16 -18.15 -2.08
C LYS A 19 -7.89 -17.91 -0.60
N VAL A 20 -8.84 -17.31 0.10
CA VAL A 20 -8.79 -17.24 1.57
C VAL A 20 -8.98 -18.64 2.12
N THR A 21 -8.01 -19.12 2.88
CA THR A 21 -8.01 -20.45 3.49
C THR A 21 -8.19 -20.39 5.00
N ASP A 22 -7.89 -19.26 5.63
CA ASP A 22 -8.08 -19.07 7.06
C ASP A 22 -8.33 -17.60 7.41
N VAL A 23 -9.13 -17.39 8.45
CA VAL A 23 -9.44 -16.07 9.01
C VAL A 23 -9.33 -16.16 10.52
N LEU A 24 -8.30 -15.51 11.08
CA LEU A 24 -8.10 -15.42 12.51
C LEU A 24 -8.46 -14.02 12.99
N VAL A 25 -9.35 -13.95 13.99
CA VAL A 25 -9.65 -12.73 14.75
C VAL A 25 -9.27 -12.99 16.19
N ASP A 26 -8.31 -12.26 16.69
CA ASP A 26 -7.84 -12.36 18.08
C ASP A 26 -7.40 -10.98 18.61
N ALA A 27 -6.73 -10.99 19.76
CA ALA A 27 -6.09 -9.80 20.30
C ALA A 27 -4.57 -10.02 20.38
N ASP A 28 -3.82 -9.07 19.85
CA ASP A 28 -2.36 -9.03 19.98
C ASP A 28 -1.96 -7.78 20.76
N ARG A 29 -1.22 -7.99 21.86
CA ARG A 29 -0.80 -6.92 22.79
C ARG A 29 -1.96 -6.05 23.28
N GLY A 30 -3.14 -6.68 23.51
CA GLY A 30 -4.34 -6.01 24.00
C GLY A 30 -5.10 -5.21 22.95
N ARG A 31 -4.85 -5.46 21.64
CA ARG A 31 -5.53 -4.79 20.53
C ARG A 31 -6.13 -5.82 19.58
N ASP A 32 -7.27 -5.47 19.02
CA ASP A 32 -7.94 -6.33 18.03
C ASP A 32 -7.08 -6.52 16.79
N ARG A 33 -6.89 -7.78 16.42
CA ARG A 33 -6.11 -8.20 15.25
C ARG A 33 -6.94 -9.10 14.35
N LEU A 34 -6.85 -8.84 13.05
CA LEU A 34 -7.34 -9.73 11.99
C LEU A 34 -6.15 -10.23 11.17
N VAL A 35 -6.09 -11.54 10.95
CA VAL A 35 -5.16 -12.15 10.00
C VAL A 35 -5.95 -12.92 8.95
N LEU A 36 -5.76 -12.56 7.68
CA LEU A 36 -6.29 -13.31 6.54
C LEU A 36 -5.16 -14.11 5.92
N THR A 37 -5.33 -15.43 5.83
CA THR A 37 -4.40 -16.31 5.14
C THR A 37 -4.98 -16.68 3.78
N LEU A 38 -4.23 -16.39 2.72
CA LEU A 38 -4.57 -16.72 1.35
C LEU A 38 -3.53 -17.70 0.80
N LYS A 39 -3.99 -18.68 0.03
CA LYS A 39 -3.11 -19.60 -0.69
C LYS A 39 -3.43 -19.56 -2.18
N ASP A 40 -2.40 -19.68 -3.01
CA ASP A 40 -2.60 -19.90 -4.43
C ASP A 40 -3.16 -21.32 -4.66
N GLU A 41 -3.99 -21.49 -5.70
CA GLU A 41 -4.64 -22.78 -6.00
C GLU A 41 -3.68 -23.79 -6.64
N HIS A 42 -2.60 -23.34 -7.24
CA HIS A 42 -1.72 -24.16 -8.09
C HIS A 42 -0.28 -24.21 -7.60
N TYR A 43 0.16 -23.13 -6.92
CA TYR A 43 1.53 -22.99 -6.44
C TYR A 43 1.57 -22.88 -4.92
N ASP A 44 2.63 -23.35 -4.30
CA ASP A 44 2.76 -23.30 -2.84
C ASP A 44 3.16 -21.88 -2.35
N LEU A 45 2.37 -20.90 -2.77
CA LEU A 45 2.48 -19.51 -2.35
C LEU A 45 1.39 -19.19 -1.33
N THR A 46 1.81 -18.77 -0.16
CA THR A 46 0.92 -18.29 0.90
C THR A 46 1.13 -16.79 1.12
N VAL A 47 0.04 -16.04 1.21
CA VAL A 47 0.06 -14.62 1.60
C VAL A 47 -0.76 -14.45 2.87
N ARG A 48 -0.20 -13.76 3.85
CA ARG A 48 -0.90 -13.36 5.07
C ARG A 48 -1.06 -11.85 5.10
N LEU A 49 -2.28 -11.40 5.35
CA LEU A 49 -2.60 -9.98 5.52
C LEU A 49 -2.94 -9.74 6.99
N PHE A 50 -2.18 -8.87 7.63
CA PHE A 50 -2.34 -8.52 9.03
C PHE A 50 -2.97 -7.14 9.15
N TYR A 51 -3.95 -7.04 10.03
CA TYR A 51 -4.59 -5.79 10.42
C TYR A 51 -4.61 -5.70 11.94
N ARG A 52 -4.22 -4.56 12.48
CA ARG A 52 -4.36 -4.24 13.90
C ARG A 52 -5.06 -2.92 14.05
N VAL A 53 -6.11 -2.89 14.87
CA VAL A 53 -6.95 -1.72 15.05
C VAL A 53 -6.56 -0.99 16.34
N PHE A 54 -6.49 0.32 16.26
CA PHE A 54 -6.20 1.25 17.35
C PHE A 54 -7.37 2.23 17.48
N PRO A 55 -8.48 1.83 18.12
CA PRO A 55 -9.70 2.64 18.15
C PRO A 55 -9.49 4.03 18.80
N GLU A 56 -8.63 4.09 19.79
CA GLU A 56 -8.30 5.31 20.51
C GLU A 56 -7.51 6.35 19.67
N LEU A 57 -6.98 5.92 18.51
CA LEU A 57 -6.19 6.75 17.61
C LEU A 57 -6.81 6.87 16.21
N ASP A 58 -7.96 6.23 15.97
CA ASP A 58 -8.55 6.09 14.63
C ASP A 58 -7.57 5.53 13.58
N LEU A 59 -6.71 4.59 14.00
CA LEU A 59 -5.67 4.02 13.16
C LEU A 59 -5.85 2.53 12.93
N ILE A 60 -5.44 2.09 11.72
CA ILE A 60 -5.27 0.68 11.36
C ILE A 60 -3.83 0.48 10.88
N GLU A 61 -3.07 -0.30 11.63
CA GLU A 61 -1.79 -0.83 11.15
C GLU A 61 -2.05 -2.00 10.20
N ARG A 62 -1.32 -2.04 9.11
CA ARG A 62 -1.40 -3.13 8.14
C ARG A 62 -0.03 -3.52 7.62
N HIS A 63 0.24 -4.83 7.57
CA HIS A 63 1.37 -5.38 6.83
C HIS A 63 0.96 -6.67 6.12
N ALA A 64 1.81 -7.14 5.23
CA ALA A 64 1.60 -8.38 4.50
C ALA A 64 2.89 -9.21 4.50
N GLU A 65 2.71 -10.53 4.48
CA GLU A 65 3.79 -11.50 4.34
C GLU A 65 3.51 -12.39 3.13
N ALA A 66 4.57 -12.73 2.39
CA ALA A 66 4.51 -13.74 1.35
C ALA A 66 5.50 -14.86 1.70
N VAL A 67 5.04 -16.08 1.62
CA VAL A 67 5.81 -17.28 1.97
C VAL A 67 5.75 -18.26 0.80
N ASN A 68 6.92 -18.65 0.33
CA ASN A 68 7.08 -19.75 -0.61
C ASN A 68 7.23 -21.06 0.21
N GLY A 69 6.28 -21.96 0.09
CA GLY A 69 6.34 -23.29 0.72
C GLY A 69 6.90 -24.38 -0.20
N GLY A 70 7.11 -24.04 -1.48
CA GLY A 70 7.67 -24.96 -2.48
C GLY A 70 9.21 -24.99 -2.50
N SER A 71 9.74 -25.72 -3.47
CA SER A 71 11.18 -25.84 -3.70
C SER A 71 11.73 -24.89 -4.75
N ASP A 72 10.87 -24.38 -5.63
CA ASP A 72 11.28 -23.54 -6.75
C ASP A 72 11.14 -22.06 -6.41
N ASP A 73 12.05 -21.23 -6.87
CA ASP A 73 12.03 -19.80 -6.64
C ASP A 73 10.76 -19.14 -7.18
N ILE A 74 10.19 -18.24 -6.40
CA ILE A 74 9.13 -17.32 -6.85
C ILE A 74 9.71 -15.91 -6.90
N VAL A 75 9.71 -15.30 -8.08
CA VAL A 75 10.16 -13.91 -8.23
C VAL A 75 9.02 -12.97 -7.89
N LEU A 76 9.25 -12.06 -6.93
CA LEU A 76 8.34 -10.96 -6.64
C LEU A 76 8.60 -9.80 -7.60
N GLU A 77 7.61 -9.47 -8.41
CA GLU A 77 7.64 -8.30 -9.31
C GLU A 77 6.97 -7.07 -8.67
N GLN A 78 6.08 -7.28 -7.69
CA GLN A 78 5.47 -6.25 -6.86
C GLN A 78 4.90 -6.86 -5.59
N PHE A 79 5.07 -6.15 -4.46
CA PHE A 79 4.44 -6.50 -3.20
C PHE A 79 4.07 -5.24 -2.41
N LEU A 80 2.80 -4.86 -2.51
CA LEU A 80 2.26 -3.72 -1.78
C LEU A 80 1.57 -4.21 -0.51
N SER A 81 2.00 -3.71 0.63
CA SER A 81 1.46 -4.11 1.93
C SER A 81 0.04 -3.60 2.18
N ALA A 82 -0.39 -2.58 1.44
CA ALA A 82 -1.69 -1.95 1.66
C ALA A 82 -2.35 -1.52 0.35
N ALA A 83 -3.68 -1.62 0.32
CA ALA A 83 -4.52 -1.03 -0.71
C ALA A 83 -5.87 -0.68 -0.06
N TRP A 84 -6.21 0.62 -0.04
CA TRP A 84 -7.44 1.12 0.56
C TRP A 84 -8.31 1.80 -0.49
N PRO A 85 -9.52 1.29 -0.75
CA PRO A 85 -10.52 2.08 -1.43
C PRO A 85 -10.91 3.25 -0.55
N LEU A 86 -11.01 4.44 -1.14
CA LEU A 86 -11.47 5.62 -0.44
C LEU A 86 -12.99 5.74 -0.55
N PRO A 87 -13.66 6.30 0.46
CA PRO A 87 -15.07 6.63 0.36
C PRO A 87 -15.37 7.52 -0.85
N ALA A 88 -16.52 7.32 -1.48
CA ALA A 88 -16.90 8.08 -2.65
C ALA A 88 -17.12 9.56 -2.32
N CYS A 89 -16.50 10.44 -3.10
CA CYS A 89 -16.74 11.88 -3.04
C CYS A 89 -16.64 12.50 -4.44
N ALA A 90 -17.08 13.76 -4.58
CA ALA A 90 -17.13 14.41 -5.90
C ALA A 90 -15.74 14.69 -6.49
N LYS A 91 -14.75 14.87 -5.63
CA LYS A 91 -13.34 15.08 -6.00
C LYS A 91 -12.46 14.67 -4.84
N TYR A 92 -11.19 14.34 -5.14
CA TYR A 92 -10.20 13.93 -4.14
C TYR A 92 -9.01 14.87 -4.19
N ARG A 93 -8.80 15.65 -3.12
CA ARG A 93 -7.58 16.41 -2.92
C ARG A 93 -6.55 15.47 -2.28
N PHE A 94 -5.45 15.27 -2.98
CA PHE A 94 -4.34 14.45 -2.54
C PHE A 94 -3.21 15.35 -2.06
N THR A 95 -2.87 15.24 -0.79
CA THR A 95 -1.80 15.98 -0.13
C THR A 95 -0.65 15.05 0.18
N HIS A 96 0.57 15.50 -0.08
CA HIS A 96 1.78 14.77 0.25
C HIS A 96 2.91 15.73 0.65
N VAL A 97 3.97 15.18 1.22
CA VAL A 97 5.15 15.94 1.60
C VAL A 97 6.25 15.71 0.59
N ALA A 98 6.80 16.78 0.09
CA ALA A 98 7.92 16.77 -0.85
C ALA A 98 8.86 17.95 -0.56
N GLY A 99 10.04 17.94 -1.16
CA GLY A 99 10.97 19.03 -0.95
C GLY A 99 12.24 18.90 -1.77
N ARG A 100 13.20 19.70 -1.42
CA ARG A 100 14.56 19.71 -1.98
C ARG A 100 15.54 20.12 -0.88
N TRP A 101 16.80 20.02 -1.14
CA TRP A 101 17.84 20.56 -0.25
C TRP A 101 17.54 22.02 0.12
N ALA A 102 17.60 22.33 1.40
CA ALA A 102 17.24 23.63 1.98
C ALA A 102 15.79 24.10 1.73
N GLY A 103 14.89 23.17 1.54
CA GLY A 103 13.45 23.40 1.33
C GLY A 103 12.69 22.08 1.44
N GLU A 104 13.00 21.31 2.49
CA GLU A 104 12.39 20.01 2.81
C GLU A 104 10.99 20.18 3.38
N TYR A 105 10.24 19.07 3.42
CA TYR A 105 8.95 18.94 4.10
C TYR A 105 7.88 19.96 3.67
N GLN A 106 7.84 20.28 2.38
CA GLN A 106 6.80 21.15 1.82
C GLN A 106 5.53 20.35 1.55
N LEU A 107 4.40 20.80 2.06
CA LEU A 107 3.09 20.27 1.68
C LEU A 107 2.81 20.59 0.21
N ARG A 108 2.36 19.57 -0.52
CA ARG A 108 1.96 19.65 -1.92
C ARG A 108 0.56 19.08 -2.05
N GLU A 109 -0.31 19.83 -2.68
CA GLU A 109 -1.68 19.45 -2.91
C GLU A 109 -1.98 19.36 -4.40
N THR A 110 -2.81 18.40 -4.76
CA THR A 110 -3.32 18.25 -6.13
C THR A 110 -4.66 17.54 -6.09
N PHE A 111 -5.58 17.91 -6.96
CA PHE A 111 -6.76 17.09 -7.18
C PHE A 111 -6.41 15.90 -8.07
N LEU A 112 -6.87 14.70 -7.68
CA LEU A 112 -6.71 13.53 -8.51
C LEU A 112 -7.53 13.68 -9.79
N SER A 113 -6.89 13.37 -10.90
CA SER A 113 -7.52 13.14 -12.20
C SER A 113 -7.55 11.64 -12.48
N GLU A 114 -8.33 11.21 -13.47
CA GLU A 114 -8.32 9.81 -13.92
C GLU A 114 -6.90 9.35 -14.23
N GLY A 115 -6.59 8.14 -13.77
CA GLY A 115 -5.25 7.56 -13.86
C GLY A 115 -4.56 7.45 -12.51
N LYS A 116 -3.24 7.60 -12.49
CA LYS A 116 -2.42 7.36 -11.31
C LYS A 116 -1.51 8.53 -11.00
N LYS A 117 -1.43 8.89 -9.71
CA LYS A 117 -0.37 9.70 -9.14
C LYS A 117 0.52 8.78 -8.30
N VAL A 118 1.81 8.80 -8.59
CA VAL A 118 2.80 7.97 -7.89
C VAL A 118 3.74 8.85 -7.07
N LEU A 119 3.94 8.49 -5.82
CA LEU A 119 5.02 8.94 -4.98
C LEU A 119 5.97 7.76 -4.78
N GLU A 120 7.26 7.96 -4.96
CA GLU A 120 8.22 6.88 -4.78
C GLU A 120 9.60 7.37 -4.32
N SER A 121 10.33 6.47 -3.68
CA SER A 121 11.76 6.60 -3.43
C SER A 121 12.46 5.36 -3.99
N ARG A 122 13.52 5.58 -4.76
CA ARG A 122 14.31 4.53 -5.44
C ARG A 122 15.80 4.63 -5.16
N GLY A 123 16.20 5.47 -4.24
CA GLY A 123 17.59 5.70 -3.87
C GLY A 123 18.11 4.83 -2.69
N GLY A 124 17.36 3.80 -2.30
CA GLY A 124 17.71 2.93 -1.17
C GLY A 124 17.29 3.48 0.20
N PHE A 125 16.90 4.73 0.27
CA PHE A 125 16.39 5.40 1.48
C PHE A 125 15.48 6.56 1.11
N THR A 126 14.68 7.03 2.06
CA THR A 126 13.84 8.21 1.87
C THR A 126 14.69 9.47 1.84
N GLY A 127 14.67 10.15 0.71
CA GLY A 127 15.36 11.45 0.52
C GLY A 127 14.39 12.63 0.74
N PRO A 128 14.91 13.88 0.59
CA PRO A 128 14.09 15.09 0.79
C PRO A 128 13.04 15.33 -0.31
N HIS A 129 13.14 14.61 -1.45
CA HIS A 129 12.27 14.85 -2.61
C HIS A 129 10.84 14.42 -2.39
N THR A 130 10.61 13.35 -1.62
CA THR A 130 9.28 12.87 -1.28
C THR A 130 9.34 12.02 -0.01
N ASN A 131 8.25 12.03 0.76
CA ASN A 131 8.13 11.28 2.01
C ASN A 131 7.02 10.25 1.88
N PRO A 132 7.12 9.09 2.58
CA PRO A 132 6.16 7.99 2.51
C PRO A 132 4.89 8.29 3.31
N TRP A 133 4.31 9.46 3.08
CA TRP A 133 3.10 9.94 3.73
C TRP A 133 2.15 10.60 2.72
N PHE A 134 0.87 10.43 2.93
CA PHE A 134 -0.17 11.08 2.15
C PHE A 134 -1.40 11.39 3.01
N ALA A 135 -2.20 12.35 2.56
CA ALA A 135 -3.55 12.56 3.02
C ALA A 135 -4.48 12.74 1.81
N VAL A 136 -5.76 12.37 2.00
CA VAL A 136 -6.81 12.56 1.00
C VAL A 136 -8.06 13.08 1.67
N ASP A 137 -8.68 14.06 1.07
CA ASP A 137 -9.96 14.61 1.48
C ASP A 137 -10.81 15.03 0.26
N ASP A 138 -12.01 15.52 0.49
CA ASP A 138 -12.94 15.96 -0.55
C ASP A 138 -12.69 17.41 -1.05
N GLY A 139 -11.56 17.99 -0.67
CA GLY A 139 -11.16 19.36 -1.01
C GLY A 139 -11.77 20.43 -0.11
N ARG A 140 -12.43 20.05 1.00
CA ARG A 140 -13.06 20.97 1.95
C ARG A 140 -12.43 20.94 3.34
N ALA A 141 -11.61 19.94 3.65
CA ALA A 141 -10.95 19.87 4.94
C ALA A 141 -9.95 21.02 5.12
N ASP A 142 -9.94 21.56 6.32
CA ASP A 142 -9.03 22.61 6.78
C ASP A 142 -8.50 22.25 8.19
N GLU A 143 -7.78 23.19 8.84
CA GLU A 143 -7.20 22.97 10.16
C GLU A 143 -8.24 22.81 11.29
N SER A 144 -9.50 23.16 11.03
CA SER A 144 -10.56 23.18 12.06
C SER A 144 -11.68 22.20 11.78
N SER A 145 -11.84 21.71 10.57
CA SER A 145 -12.97 20.88 10.18
C SER A 145 -12.71 20.03 8.93
N GLY A 146 -13.51 18.99 8.75
CA GLY A 146 -13.50 18.11 7.59
C GLY A 146 -13.02 16.69 7.89
N GLY A 147 -13.31 15.76 6.99
CA GLY A 147 -12.84 14.38 7.06
C GLY A 147 -11.59 14.20 6.21
N VAL A 148 -10.55 13.60 6.78
CA VAL A 148 -9.29 13.32 6.11
C VAL A 148 -8.93 11.87 6.31
N TRP A 149 -8.58 11.18 5.23
CA TRP A 149 -7.94 9.87 5.27
C TRP A 149 -6.44 10.04 5.02
N PHE A 150 -5.62 9.51 5.88
CA PHE A 150 -4.19 9.62 5.74
C PHE A 150 -3.50 8.28 5.93
N GLY A 151 -2.28 8.17 5.46
CA GLY A 151 -1.46 7.00 5.66
C GLY A 151 0.03 7.29 5.53
N ALA A 152 0.81 6.41 6.14
CA ALA A 152 2.26 6.42 6.05
C ALA A 152 2.80 5.00 5.90
N LEU A 153 3.92 4.85 5.19
CA LEU A 153 4.64 3.59 5.12
C LEU A 153 5.78 3.58 6.12
N GLY A 154 5.77 2.59 7.01
CA GLY A 154 6.86 2.33 7.96
C GLY A 154 7.99 1.52 7.33
N TRP A 155 8.60 2.03 6.26
CA TRP A 155 9.67 1.36 5.52
C TRP A 155 10.81 2.31 5.19
N SER A 156 12.04 1.89 5.46
CA SER A 156 13.24 2.73 5.28
C SER A 156 13.94 2.58 3.93
N GLY A 157 13.66 1.50 3.19
CA GLY A 157 14.20 1.25 1.85
C GLY A 157 13.41 1.92 0.74
N ASN A 158 13.46 1.36 -0.46
CA ASN A 158 12.67 1.84 -1.59
C ASN A 158 11.17 1.56 -1.38
N TRP A 159 10.34 2.55 -1.68
CA TRP A 159 8.90 2.47 -1.48
C TRP A 159 8.15 3.20 -2.59
N LYS A 160 6.87 2.84 -2.75
CA LYS A 160 5.93 3.63 -3.55
C LYS A 160 4.56 3.70 -2.89
N ILE A 161 3.88 4.82 -3.15
CA ILE A 161 2.46 5.04 -2.88
C ILE A 161 1.81 5.41 -4.22
N VAL A 162 0.72 4.74 -4.54
CA VAL A 162 -0.04 4.95 -5.77
C VAL A 162 -1.45 5.40 -5.41
N ALA A 163 -1.78 6.64 -5.69
CA ALA A 163 -3.16 7.14 -5.65
C ALA A 163 -3.76 7.00 -7.05
N GLU A 164 -4.85 6.28 -7.16
CA GLU A 164 -5.51 5.96 -8.42
C GLU A 164 -6.96 6.42 -8.39
N LEU A 165 -7.38 7.13 -9.44
CA LEU A 165 -8.78 7.48 -9.70
C LEU A 165 -9.23 6.79 -10.99
N SER A 166 -10.27 5.97 -10.89
CA SER A 166 -10.85 5.31 -12.06
C SER A 166 -11.80 6.24 -12.82
N SER A 167 -12.09 5.92 -14.08
CA SER A 167 -13.10 6.60 -14.89
C SER A 167 -14.54 6.53 -14.32
N PHE A 168 -14.75 5.63 -13.35
CA PHE A 168 -16.02 5.52 -12.62
C PHE A 168 -16.04 6.36 -11.34
N GLY A 169 -15.03 7.19 -11.08
CA GLY A 169 -14.95 8.04 -9.90
C GLY A 169 -14.53 7.30 -8.61
N HIS A 170 -14.06 6.05 -8.70
CA HIS A 170 -13.57 5.31 -7.53
C HIS A 170 -12.09 5.58 -7.33
N ALA A 171 -11.74 6.11 -6.15
CA ALA A 171 -10.36 6.32 -5.77
C ALA A 171 -9.84 5.22 -4.83
N ARG A 172 -8.55 4.92 -4.96
CA ARG A 172 -7.83 3.97 -4.12
C ARG A 172 -6.39 4.46 -3.91
N VAL A 173 -5.87 4.26 -2.71
CA VAL A 173 -4.45 4.45 -2.43
C VAL A 173 -3.83 3.09 -2.08
N SER A 174 -2.75 2.76 -2.75
CA SER A 174 -1.97 1.55 -2.49
C SER A 174 -0.53 1.93 -2.16
N GLY A 175 0.13 1.16 -1.30
CA GLY A 175 1.50 1.45 -0.95
C GLY A 175 2.25 0.25 -0.40
N GLY A 176 3.57 0.28 -0.54
CA GLY A 176 4.46 -0.76 -0.07
C GLY A 176 5.89 -0.59 -0.56
N ILE A 177 6.67 -1.66 -0.45
CA ILE A 177 8.04 -1.68 -0.95
C ILE A 177 8.06 -1.46 -2.47
N ASN A 178 9.04 -0.72 -2.92
CA ASN A 178 9.37 -0.56 -4.33
C ASN A 178 10.80 -0.97 -4.49
N ASP A 179 11.15 -1.69 -5.33
CA ASP A 179 11.93 -1.72 -6.21
C ASP A 179 12.51 -2.65 -6.89
N PHE A 180 12.33 -2.44 -7.97
CA PHE A 180 12.43 -3.52 -8.65
C PHE A 180 13.21 -3.49 -9.94
N ASP A 181 14.25 -2.81 -9.92
CA ASP A 181 15.37 -3.00 -10.82
C ASP A 181 16.24 -4.18 -10.37
N SER A 182 15.92 -4.79 -9.22
CA SER A 182 16.50 -6.04 -8.73
C SER A 182 15.45 -7.13 -8.52
N GLU A 183 15.79 -8.38 -8.76
CA GLU A 183 14.88 -9.49 -8.52
C GLU A 183 14.82 -9.82 -7.02
N TRP A 184 13.62 -9.86 -6.50
CA TRP A 184 13.35 -10.39 -5.18
C TRP A 184 12.83 -11.81 -5.32
N ARG A 185 13.47 -12.76 -4.66
CA ARG A 185 13.11 -14.17 -4.70
C ARG A 185 12.66 -14.66 -3.34
N LEU A 186 11.59 -15.42 -3.35
CA LEU A 186 11.09 -16.19 -2.21
C LEU A 186 11.54 -17.62 -2.34
#